data_da059924ffe63fd26d748cd8c8599e01
#
_entry.id   da059924ffe63fd26d748cd8c8599e01
#
_cell.length_a   1.000
_cell.length_b   1.000
_cell.length_c   1.000
_cell.angle_alpha   90.00
_cell.angle_beta   90.00
_cell.angle_gamma   90.00
#
_symmetry.space_group_name_H-M   'P 1'
#
loop_
_entity.id
_entity.type
_entity.pdbx_description
1 polymer ?
#
loop_
_entity_poly.entity_id
_entity_poly.type
_entity_poly.pdbx_seq_one_letter_code
_entity_poly.pdbx_strand_id
1 'polypeptide(L)'
;MNLQFARVALVGKYHESPTDSAVVATRELMEKIGAFMQQQGCLVHLEERTAASTGLSHFPVLDIAGIGAGCDVCVVVGGDGTMLGVGRQLAPYGTPLIGINQGRLGFITDI
;
A
#
# COMPACT_ATOMS: atom_id res chain seq x y z
N MET A 1 16.01 14.46 0.22
CA MET A 1 14.58 14.78 0.06
C MET A 1 13.85 14.44 1.33
N ASN A 2 13.16 15.40 1.87
CA ASN A 2 12.36 15.18 3.07
C ASN A 2 10.94 14.85 2.71
N LEU A 3 10.49 13.66 3.09
CA LEU A 3 9.10 13.31 2.93
C LEU A 3 8.31 13.88 4.10
N GLN A 4 7.12 14.40 3.79
CA GLN A 4 6.26 15.00 4.80
C GLN A 4 5.41 13.96 5.54
N PHE A 5 5.45 12.70 5.09
CA PHE A 5 4.63 11.65 5.66
C PHE A 5 5.40 10.91 6.75
N ALA A 6 4.83 10.85 7.94
CA ALA A 6 5.41 10.11 9.04
C ALA A 6 5.03 8.63 8.98
N ARG A 7 3.79 8.33 8.61
CA ARG A 7 3.27 6.96 8.54
C ARG A 7 2.67 6.69 7.17
N VAL A 8 3.10 5.58 6.58
CA VAL A 8 2.69 5.18 5.24
C VAL A 8 2.12 3.77 5.31
N ALA A 9 1.00 3.55 4.66
CA ALA A 9 0.43 2.23 4.51
C ALA A 9 0.64 1.73 3.09
N LEU A 10 0.87 0.42 2.94
CA LEU A 10 0.98 -0.23 1.65
C LEU A 10 -0.19 -1.20 1.48
N VAL A 11 -0.88 -1.08 0.37
CA VAL A 11 -1.98 -1.99 0.00
C VAL A 11 -1.73 -2.49 -1.40
N GLY A 12 -1.82 -3.79 -1.59
CA GLY A 12 -1.68 -4.39 -2.90
C GLY A 12 -2.94 -5.16 -3.29
N LYS A 13 -3.01 -5.51 -4.57
CA LYS A 13 -4.10 -6.33 -5.07
C LYS A 13 -4.06 -7.70 -4.40
N TYR A 14 -5.23 -8.19 -4.00
CA TYR A 14 -5.34 -9.53 -3.42
C TYR A 14 -5.36 -10.56 -4.53
N HIS A 15 -4.68 -11.67 -4.31
CA HIS A 15 -4.61 -12.78 -5.26
C HIS A 15 -5.07 -14.06 -4.58
N GLU A 16 -5.73 -14.92 -5.35
CA GLU A 16 -6.23 -16.19 -4.81
C GLU A 16 -5.12 -17.22 -4.65
N SER A 17 -4.13 -17.17 -5.51
CA SER A 17 -3.02 -18.15 -5.47
C SER A 17 -1.72 -17.46 -5.11
N PRO A 18 -1.06 -17.87 -4.01
CA PRO A 18 0.21 -17.27 -3.62
C PRO A 18 1.39 -17.66 -4.54
N THR A 19 1.18 -18.59 -5.46
CA THR A 19 2.21 -19.01 -6.42
C THR A 19 2.10 -18.26 -7.75
N ASP A 20 1.11 -17.40 -7.91
CA ASP A 20 0.94 -16.60 -9.10
C ASP A 20 2.14 -15.67 -9.26
N SER A 21 2.67 -15.58 -10.48
CA SER A 21 3.79 -14.70 -10.79
C SER A 21 3.46 -13.22 -10.52
N ALA A 22 2.19 -12.84 -10.65
CA ALA A 22 1.75 -11.49 -10.34
C ALA A 22 1.88 -11.17 -8.84
N VAL A 23 1.65 -12.16 -7.97
CA VAL A 23 1.85 -12.00 -6.52
C VAL A 23 3.33 -11.76 -6.22
N VAL A 24 4.21 -12.53 -6.85
CA VAL A 24 5.65 -12.38 -6.64
C VAL A 24 6.11 -10.98 -7.06
N ALA A 25 5.66 -10.52 -8.22
CA ALA A 25 6.02 -9.19 -8.72
C ALA A 25 5.50 -8.08 -7.78
N THR A 26 4.27 -8.21 -7.31
CA THR A 26 3.68 -7.26 -6.37
C THR A 26 4.46 -7.23 -5.06
N ARG A 27 4.80 -8.40 -4.54
CA ARG A 27 5.56 -8.50 -3.29
C ARG A 27 6.93 -7.82 -3.41
N GLU A 28 7.64 -8.10 -4.49
CA GLU A 28 8.96 -7.50 -4.70
C GLU A 28 8.88 -5.98 -4.80
N LEU A 29 7.89 -5.48 -5.54
CA LEU A 29 7.69 -4.05 -5.68
C LEU A 29 7.35 -3.41 -4.33
N MET A 30 6.49 -4.03 -3.55
CA MET A 30 6.11 -3.51 -2.24
C MET A 30 7.28 -3.51 -1.26
N GLU A 31 8.13 -4.52 -1.32
CA GLU A 31 9.34 -4.54 -0.50
C GLU A 31 10.25 -3.36 -0.83
N LYS A 32 10.43 -3.08 -2.11
CA LYS A 32 11.26 -1.96 -2.56
C LYS A 32 10.68 -0.62 -2.14
N ILE A 33 9.38 -0.44 -2.32
CA ILE A 33 8.70 0.79 -1.93
C ILE A 33 8.81 0.99 -0.41
N GLY A 34 8.52 -0.06 0.35
CA GLY A 34 8.60 0.00 1.80
C GLY A 34 9.99 0.33 2.30
N ALA A 35 11.01 -0.32 1.73
CA ALA A 35 12.39 -0.06 2.10
C ALA A 35 12.80 1.38 1.79
N PHE A 36 12.39 1.89 0.63
CA PHE A 36 12.65 3.26 0.25
C PHE A 36 12.03 4.24 1.25
N MET A 37 10.76 4.03 1.59
CA MET A 37 10.05 4.89 2.53
C MET A 37 10.70 4.85 3.91
N GLN A 38 11.12 3.68 4.37
CA GLN A 38 11.82 3.56 5.65
C GLN A 38 13.14 4.33 5.65
N GLN A 39 13.86 4.30 4.53
CA GLN A 39 15.09 5.09 4.39
C GLN A 39 14.84 6.58 4.48
N GLN A 40 13.64 7.01 4.10
CA GLN A 40 13.24 8.41 4.21
C GLN A 40 12.70 8.78 5.60
N GLY A 41 12.72 7.85 6.54
CA GLY A 41 12.27 8.11 7.89
C GLY A 41 10.81 7.82 8.16
N CYS A 42 10.11 7.19 7.23
CA CYS A 42 8.71 6.86 7.41
C CYS A 42 8.54 5.56 8.18
N LEU A 43 7.46 5.48 8.97
CA LEU A 43 6.99 4.22 9.52
C LEU A 43 6.08 3.59 8.47
N VAL A 44 6.41 2.39 8.05
CA VAL A 44 5.69 1.69 6.99
C VAL A 44 4.85 0.58 7.61
N HIS A 45 3.57 0.56 7.25
CA HIS A 45 2.62 -0.46 7.68
C HIS A 45 2.05 -1.16 6.46
N LEU A 46 1.73 -2.44 6.63
CA LEU A 46 1.15 -3.25 5.58
C LEU A 46 -0.31 -3.52 5.93
N GLU A 47 -1.19 -3.39 4.95
CA GLU A 47 -2.59 -3.71 5.17
C GLU A 47 -2.74 -5.23 5.36
N GLU A 48 -3.63 -5.68 6.26
CA GLU A 48 -3.68 -7.07 6.72
C GLU A 48 -3.93 -8.09 5.62
N ARG A 49 -4.84 -7.81 4.69
CA ARG A 49 -5.12 -8.73 3.59
C ARG A 49 -3.96 -8.79 2.61
N THR A 50 -3.30 -7.67 2.41
CA THR A 50 -2.11 -7.59 1.58
C THR A 50 -0.99 -8.42 2.20
N ALA A 51 -0.80 -8.33 3.50
CA ALA A 51 0.19 -9.14 4.21
C ALA A 51 -0.11 -10.63 4.04
N ALA A 52 -1.36 -11.04 4.21
CA ALA A 52 -1.77 -12.43 4.05
C ALA A 52 -1.56 -12.91 2.61
N SER A 53 -1.92 -12.08 1.64
CA SER A 53 -1.85 -12.43 0.22
C SER A 53 -0.41 -12.53 -0.29
N THR A 54 0.45 -11.62 0.12
CA THR A 54 1.83 -11.54 -0.38
C THR A 54 2.81 -12.35 0.44
N GLY A 55 2.46 -12.67 1.70
CA GLY A 55 3.37 -13.35 2.60
C GLY A 55 4.45 -12.45 3.20
N LEU A 56 4.37 -11.14 2.97
CA LEU A 56 5.33 -10.20 3.55
C LEU A 56 5.15 -10.13 5.07
N SER A 57 6.25 -10.15 5.79
CA SER A 57 6.24 -10.11 7.25
C SER A 57 7.19 -9.08 7.84
N HIS A 58 7.81 -8.26 6.99
CA HIS A 58 8.82 -7.29 7.40
C HIS A 58 8.22 -6.02 8.03
N PHE A 59 6.95 -5.77 7.79
CA PHE A 59 6.32 -4.53 8.17
C PHE A 59 5.19 -4.79 9.16
N PRO A 60 4.97 -3.91 10.14
CA PRO A 60 3.79 -4.02 10.99
C PRO A 60 2.51 -3.98 10.17
N VAL A 61 1.49 -4.68 10.63
CA VAL A 61 0.24 -4.86 9.93
C VAL A 61 -0.87 -4.04 10.59
N LEU A 62 -1.68 -3.38 9.76
CA LEU A 62 -2.88 -2.67 10.20
C LEU A 62 -4.07 -3.08 9.34
N ASP A 63 -5.26 -3.02 9.93
CA ASP A 63 -6.48 -3.13 9.15
C ASP A 63 -6.82 -1.77 8.52
N ILE A 64 -7.87 -1.73 7.70
CA ILE A 64 -8.27 -0.48 7.03
C ILE A 64 -8.60 0.62 8.02
N ALA A 65 -9.29 0.29 9.10
CA ALA A 65 -9.62 1.29 10.12
C ALA A 65 -8.36 1.86 10.78
N GLY A 66 -7.37 1.01 11.06
CA GLY A 66 -6.10 1.45 11.62
C GLY A 66 -5.31 2.34 10.65
N ILE A 67 -5.35 2.00 9.37
CA ILE A 67 -4.72 2.83 8.34
C ILE A 67 -5.39 4.20 8.27
N GLY A 68 -6.71 4.22 8.21
CA GLY A 68 -7.46 5.48 8.12
C GLY A 68 -7.26 6.38 9.34
N ALA A 69 -7.14 5.78 10.52
CA ALA A 69 -6.99 6.53 11.76
C ALA A 69 -5.56 7.03 11.97
N GLY A 70 -4.55 6.32 11.45
CA GLY A 70 -3.17 6.59 11.84
C GLY A 70 -2.17 6.87 10.73
N CYS A 71 -2.49 6.59 9.47
CA CYS A 71 -1.54 6.79 8.39
C CYS A 71 -1.77 8.10 7.65
N ASP A 72 -0.69 8.72 7.22
CA ASP A 72 -0.72 10.00 6.53
C ASP A 72 -1.01 9.83 5.04
N VAL A 73 -0.66 8.69 4.49
CA VAL A 73 -0.87 8.36 3.07
C VAL A 73 -0.95 6.85 2.92
N CYS A 74 -1.71 6.41 1.95
CA CYS A 74 -1.81 5.00 1.58
C CYS A 74 -1.31 4.81 0.15
N VAL A 75 -0.30 3.97 -0.03
CA VAL A 75 0.24 3.63 -1.33
C VAL A 75 -0.44 2.35 -1.80
N VAL A 76 -1.13 2.43 -2.93
CA VAL A 76 -1.88 1.30 -3.49
C VAL A 76 -1.14 0.79 -4.71
N VAL A 77 -0.75 -0.48 -4.65
CA VAL A 77 -0.07 -1.14 -5.77
C VAL A 77 -1.06 -2.07 -6.45
N GLY A 78 -1.39 -1.78 -7.69
CA GLY A 78 -2.35 -2.57 -8.45
C GLY A 78 -2.97 -1.78 -9.56
N GLY A 79 -4.13 -2.22 -10.03
CA GLY A 79 -4.87 -1.54 -11.08
C GLY A 79 -5.93 -0.60 -10.53
N ASP A 80 -6.73 -0.07 -11.45
CA ASP A 80 -7.78 0.90 -11.12
C ASP A 80 -8.83 0.34 -10.17
N GLY A 81 -9.17 -0.95 -10.32
CA GLY A 81 -10.15 -1.57 -9.43
C GLY A 81 -9.68 -1.63 -7.99
N THR A 82 -8.41 -1.95 -7.78
CA THR A 82 -7.81 -1.96 -6.45
C THR A 82 -7.82 -0.56 -5.84
N MET A 83 -7.44 0.43 -6.65
CA MET A 83 -7.40 1.83 -6.23
C MET A 83 -8.78 2.33 -5.81
N LEU A 84 -9.80 2.04 -6.62
CA LEU A 84 -11.17 2.44 -6.32
C LEU A 84 -11.70 1.75 -5.05
N GLY A 85 -11.42 0.46 -4.89
CA GLY A 85 -11.86 -0.29 -3.71
C GLY A 85 -11.26 0.25 -2.43
N VAL A 86 -9.97 0.49 -2.43
CA VAL A 86 -9.27 1.06 -1.28
C VAL A 86 -9.75 2.49 -1.02
N GLY A 87 -9.92 3.26 -2.09
CA GLY A 87 -10.42 4.64 -1.97
C GLY A 87 -11.76 4.73 -1.29
N ARG A 88 -12.68 3.82 -1.63
CA ARG A 88 -14.00 3.77 -0.99
C ARG A 88 -13.91 3.46 0.50
N GLN A 89 -13.02 2.54 0.86
CA GLN A 89 -12.86 2.14 2.25
C GLN A 89 -12.19 3.23 3.09
N LEU A 90 -11.30 4.01 2.49
CA LEU A 90 -10.58 5.07 3.21
C LEU A 90 -11.20 6.45 3.08
N ALA A 91 -12.21 6.62 2.21
CA ALA A 91 -12.86 7.90 2.01
C ALA A 91 -13.38 8.52 3.31
N PRO A 92 -14.01 7.79 4.23
CA PRO A 92 -14.47 8.38 5.49
C PRO A 92 -13.36 8.98 6.35
N TYR A 93 -12.13 8.53 6.15
CA TYR A 93 -10.97 9.00 6.92
C TYR A 93 -10.24 10.14 6.25
N GLY A 94 -10.53 10.40 4.98
CA GLY A 94 -9.83 11.43 4.23
C GLY A 94 -8.37 11.11 3.92
N THR A 95 -7.98 9.84 3.98
CA THR A 95 -6.59 9.44 3.76
C THR A 95 -6.20 9.63 2.30
N PRO A 96 -5.13 10.39 1.99
CA PRO A 96 -4.65 10.51 0.62
C PRO A 96 -4.14 9.18 0.07
N LEU A 97 -4.33 8.98 -1.22
CA LEU A 97 -3.89 7.76 -1.90
C LEU A 97 -2.87 8.08 -2.98
N ILE A 98 -1.88 7.22 -3.12
CA ILE A 98 -0.96 7.24 -4.25
C ILE A 98 -1.08 5.89 -4.92
N GLY A 99 -1.42 5.88 -6.20
CA GLY A 99 -1.57 4.65 -6.96
C GLY A 99 -0.31 4.34 -7.75
N ILE A 100 0.15 3.10 -7.65
CA ILE A 100 1.24 2.59 -8.46
C ILE A 100 0.71 1.40 -9.23
N ASN A 101 0.60 1.58 -10.55
CA ASN A 101 0.19 0.50 -11.43
C ASN A 101 1.42 -0.34 -11.76
N GLN A 102 1.30 -1.65 -11.71
CA GLN A 102 2.41 -2.54 -12.03
C GLN A 102 2.89 -2.27 -13.45
N GLY A 103 4.19 -1.96 -13.58
CA GLY A 103 4.79 -1.61 -14.86
C GLY A 103 4.57 -0.17 -15.29
N ARG A 104 3.81 0.61 -14.54
CA ARG A 104 3.57 2.03 -14.83
C ARG A 104 3.50 2.81 -13.54
N LEU A 105 4.00 4.02 -13.57
CA LEU A 105 3.79 4.96 -12.49
C LEU A 105 2.58 5.81 -12.82
N GLY A 106 1.60 5.78 -11.95
CA GLY A 106 0.43 6.64 -12.03
C GLY A 106 0.12 7.18 -10.65
N PHE A 107 -0.16 8.47 -10.55
CA PHE A 107 -0.39 9.09 -9.25
C PHE A 107 -1.80 9.67 -9.19
N ILE A 108 -2.54 9.23 -8.19
CA ILE A 108 -3.80 9.85 -7.81
C ILE A 108 -3.65 10.20 -6.34
N THR A 109 -3.63 11.47 -6.03
CA THR A 109 -3.31 11.92 -4.68
C THR A 109 -4.53 12.19 -3.82
N ASP A 110 -5.67 12.48 -4.44
CA ASP A 110 -6.91 12.75 -3.73
C ASP A 110 -8.07 12.04 -4.41
N ILE A 111 -8.89 11.43 -3.60
CA ILE A 111 -10.11 10.80 -4.08
C ILE A 111 -11.29 11.30 -3.26
#